data_6425712263eba09ef6c2b76234b012b8
#
_entry.id   6425712263eba09ef6c2b76234b012b8
#
_cell.length_a   1.000
_cell.length_b   1.000
_cell.length_c   1.000
_cell.angle_alpha   90.00
_cell.angle_beta   90.00
_cell.angle_gamma   90.00
#
_symmetry.space_group_name_H-M   'P 1'
#
loop_
_entity.id
_entity.type
_entity.pdbx_description
1 polymer ?
#
loop_
_entity_poly.entity_id
_entity_poly.type
_entity_poly.pdbx_seq_one_letter_code
_entity_poly.pdbx_strand_id
1 'polypeptide(L)'
;MTAEVFHSHRSETGLLRYLKQLESKDLSLTTAMIPLGSCTMKLNATAEMYPISFPGFAALHPFAPASQTGGYRELMVRLERMLSEITGLPAVSLMPNAGSQGEYTGLLLIRAWHASRGESGRDVCLIPISAHGTNPASAAMA
;
A
#
# COMPACT_ATOMS: atom_id res chain seq x y z
N MET A 1 -12.33 25.67 14.77
CA MET A 1 -10.92 25.70 15.19
C MET A 1 -10.54 27.12 15.55
N THR A 2 -10.05 27.35 16.78
CA THR A 2 -9.78 28.71 17.31
C THR A 2 -8.29 29.07 17.30
N ALA A 3 -7.41 28.10 17.05
CA ALA A 3 -5.96 28.36 17.01
C ALA A 3 -5.59 29.25 15.82
N GLU A 4 -4.72 30.24 16.07
CA GLU A 4 -4.31 31.26 15.10
C GLU A 4 -3.75 30.67 13.79
N VAL A 5 -3.05 29.55 13.86
CA VAL A 5 -2.47 28.87 12.71
C VAL A 5 -3.50 28.55 11.62
N PHE A 6 -4.75 28.28 11.99
CA PHE A 6 -5.83 28.01 11.04
C PHE A 6 -6.43 29.25 10.38
N HIS A 7 -5.97 30.43 10.80
CA HIS A 7 -6.47 31.72 10.32
C HIS A 7 -5.39 32.61 9.68
N SER A 8 -4.11 32.27 9.89
CA SER A 8 -2.98 33.09 9.49
C SER A 8 -2.51 32.87 8.04
N HIS A 9 -2.72 31.67 7.50
CA HIS A 9 -2.16 31.25 6.20
C HIS A 9 -3.26 31.05 5.15
N ARG A 10 -3.95 32.17 4.78
CA ARG A 10 -5.14 32.13 3.91
C ARG A 10 -4.84 32.31 2.43
N SER A 11 -3.64 32.68 2.03
CA SER A 11 -3.22 32.73 0.63
C SER A 11 -2.45 31.46 0.27
N GLU A 12 -2.52 31.03 -0.99
CA GLU A 12 -1.79 29.88 -1.50
C GLU A 12 -0.28 30.01 -1.21
N THR A 13 0.33 31.13 -1.57
CA THR A 13 1.74 31.39 -1.32
C THR A 13 2.09 31.40 0.18
N GLY A 14 1.21 31.97 1.01
CA GLY A 14 1.39 32.00 2.47
C GLY A 14 1.34 30.61 3.07
N LEU A 15 0.41 29.78 2.62
CA LEU A 15 0.30 28.37 3.05
C LEU A 15 1.51 27.55 2.60
N LEU A 16 1.93 27.67 1.35
CA LEU A 16 3.09 26.94 0.82
C LEU A 16 4.37 27.27 1.60
N ARG A 17 4.61 28.55 1.91
CA ARG A 17 5.74 28.99 2.72
C ARG A 17 5.69 28.44 4.14
N TYR A 18 4.53 28.41 4.73
CA TYR A 18 4.32 27.83 6.06
C TYR A 18 4.59 26.33 6.06
N LEU A 19 4.04 25.60 5.10
CA LEU A 19 4.31 24.16 4.93
C LEU A 19 5.80 23.88 4.75
N LYS A 20 6.50 24.69 3.92
CA LYS A 20 7.95 24.56 3.74
C LYS A 20 8.72 24.86 5.02
N GLN A 21 8.27 25.82 5.82
CA GLN A 21 8.86 26.12 7.13
C GLN A 21 8.70 24.93 8.10
N LEU A 22 7.56 24.26 8.10
CA LEU A 22 7.34 23.05 8.90
C LEU A 22 8.18 21.88 8.40
N GLU A 23 8.20 21.64 7.10
CA GLU A 23 9.02 20.61 6.47
C GLU A 23 10.49 20.75 6.81
N SER A 24 11.03 22.00 6.82
CA SER A 24 12.43 22.27 7.11
C SER A 24 12.86 21.96 8.54
N LYS A 25 11.92 21.71 9.45
CA LYS A 25 12.19 21.31 10.86
C LYS A 25 12.31 19.82 11.03
N ASP A 26 12.00 19.04 10.01
CA ASP A 26 12.01 17.58 10.04
C ASP A 26 12.82 17.02 8.87
N LEU A 27 12.96 15.70 8.82
CA LEU A 27 13.67 15.02 7.75
C LEU A 27 12.90 15.13 6.44
N SER A 28 13.60 15.55 5.39
CA SER A 28 13.08 15.61 4.03
C SER A 28 13.99 14.83 3.10
N LEU A 29 13.42 14.11 2.14
CA LEU A 29 14.16 13.37 1.12
C LEU A 29 14.99 14.25 0.19
N THR A 30 14.73 15.55 0.17
CA THR A 30 15.53 16.52 -0.59
C THR A 30 16.78 16.94 0.15
N THR A 31 16.88 16.70 1.47
CA THR A 31 17.96 17.22 2.33
C THR A 31 18.61 16.16 3.21
N ALA A 32 18.04 14.99 3.36
CA ALA A 32 18.54 13.95 4.26
C ALA A 32 18.34 12.53 3.70
N MET A 33 19.25 11.63 4.09
CA MET A 33 19.06 10.19 3.90
C MET A 33 18.05 9.67 4.94
N ILE A 34 17.04 8.96 4.48
CA ILE A 34 16.06 8.35 5.36
C ILE A 34 16.61 7.02 5.90
N PRO A 35 16.61 6.81 7.23
CA PRO A 35 17.21 5.64 7.86
C PRO A 35 16.38 4.36 7.70
N LEU A 36 15.09 4.45 7.32
CA LEU A 36 14.17 3.33 7.18
C LEU A 36 13.64 3.22 5.76
N GLY A 37 13.87 2.06 5.12
CA GLY A 37 13.47 1.81 3.74
C GLY A 37 11.96 1.91 3.50
N SER A 38 11.14 1.41 4.42
CA SER A 38 9.67 1.43 4.28
C SER A 38 9.08 2.84 4.27
N CYS A 39 9.71 3.80 4.92
CA CYS A 39 9.29 5.20 4.94
C CYS A 39 9.42 5.87 3.58
N THR A 40 10.33 5.40 2.75
CA THR A 40 10.63 5.95 1.41
C THR A 40 9.73 5.41 0.32
N MET A 41 9.03 4.30 0.55
CA MET A 41 8.24 3.60 -0.47
C MET A 41 6.96 4.34 -0.89
N LYS A 42 6.64 5.46 -0.25
CA LYS A 42 5.47 6.29 -0.58
C LYS A 42 5.79 7.42 -1.55
N LEU A 43 7.03 7.52 -2.00
CA LEU A 43 7.42 8.50 -2.99
C LEU A 43 7.18 7.96 -4.39
N ASN A 44 6.27 8.61 -5.09
CA ASN A 44 5.99 8.35 -6.48
C ASN A 44 6.41 9.56 -7.33
N ALA A 45 6.94 9.31 -8.51
CA ALA A 45 7.20 10.37 -9.46
C ALA A 45 5.87 11.06 -9.84
N THR A 46 5.90 12.37 -10.08
CA THR A 46 4.71 13.11 -10.52
C THR A 46 4.09 12.51 -11.79
N ALA A 47 4.92 12.00 -12.72
CA ALA A 47 4.47 11.34 -13.93
C ALA A 47 3.70 10.03 -13.65
N GLU A 48 4.03 9.31 -12.57
CA GLU A 48 3.32 8.10 -12.14
C GLU A 48 1.98 8.43 -11.48
N MET A 49 1.90 9.58 -10.79
CA MET A 49 0.68 10.06 -10.15
C MET A 49 -0.30 10.71 -11.12
N TYR A 50 0.19 11.26 -12.24
CA TYR A 50 -0.61 12.01 -13.19
C TYR A 50 -1.81 11.22 -13.77
N PRO A 51 -1.70 9.93 -14.13
CA PRO A 51 -2.82 9.15 -14.63
C PRO A 51 -4.01 9.03 -13.68
N ILE A 52 -3.79 9.15 -12.37
CA ILE A 52 -4.87 9.12 -11.36
C ILE A 52 -5.85 10.28 -11.56
N SER A 53 -5.39 11.40 -12.13
CA SER A 53 -6.24 12.57 -12.42
C SER A 53 -7.06 12.46 -13.70
N PHE A 54 -6.84 11.43 -14.53
CA PHE A 54 -7.61 11.26 -15.76
C PHE A 54 -9.06 10.91 -15.44
N PRO A 55 -10.05 11.63 -16.01
CA PRO A 55 -11.46 11.40 -15.69
C PRO A 55 -11.93 9.97 -15.91
N GLY A 56 -11.38 9.28 -16.92
CA GLY A 56 -11.69 7.87 -17.20
C GLY A 56 -11.30 6.91 -16.08
N PHE A 57 -10.34 7.30 -15.22
CA PHE A 57 -9.96 6.54 -14.03
C PHE A 57 -10.58 7.16 -12.77
N ALA A 58 -10.43 8.48 -12.58
CA ALA A 58 -10.82 9.15 -11.33
C ALA A 58 -12.32 9.21 -11.10
N ALA A 59 -13.13 9.28 -12.17
CA ALA A 59 -14.58 9.45 -12.06
C ALA A 59 -15.38 8.13 -12.00
N LEU A 60 -14.72 6.98 -12.08
CA LEU A 60 -15.39 5.69 -11.98
C LEU A 60 -15.73 5.32 -10.54
N HIS A 61 -16.99 4.97 -10.31
CA HIS A 61 -17.42 4.49 -9.00
C HIS A 61 -16.85 3.08 -8.72
N PRO A 62 -16.39 2.78 -7.49
CA PRO A 62 -15.82 1.45 -7.15
C PRO A 62 -16.76 0.27 -7.43
N PHE A 63 -18.07 0.48 -7.36
CA PHE A 63 -19.08 -0.54 -7.67
C PHE A 63 -19.73 -0.36 -9.03
N ALA A 64 -19.04 0.27 -9.97
CA ALA A 64 -19.51 0.33 -11.36
C ALA A 64 -19.62 -1.08 -11.94
N PRO A 65 -20.63 -1.36 -12.81
CA PRO A 65 -20.77 -2.66 -13.45
C PRO A 65 -19.51 -3.08 -14.21
N ALA A 66 -19.20 -4.37 -14.20
CA ALA A 66 -18.01 -4.92 -14.86
C ALA A 66 -17.91 -4.56 -16.35
N SER A 67 -19.06 -4.39 -17.02
CA SER A 67 -19.13 -3.94 -18.42
C SER A 67 -18.60 -2.52 -18.65
N GLN A 68 -18.55 -1.68 -17.59
CA GLN A 68 -18.07 -0.29 -17.64
C GLN A 68 -16.64 -0.13 -17.13
N THR A 69 -16.03 -1.18 -16.58
CA THR A 69 -14.71 -1.15 -15.94
C THR A 69 -13.63 -1.91 -16.71
N GLY A 70 -13.81 -2.08 -18.02
CA GLY A 70 -12.90 -2.87 -18.86
C GLY A 70 -11.44 -2.43 -18.77
N GLY A 71 -11.17 -1.11 -18.76
CA GLY A 71 -9.82 -0.56 -18.63
C GLY A 71 -9.15 -0.91 -17.30
N TYR A 72 -9.87 -0.82 -16.17
CA TYR A 72 -9.35 -1.24 -14.87
C TYR A 72 -9.04 -2.74 -14.82
N ARG A 73 -9.92 -3.56 -15.37
CA ARG A 73 -9.69 -5.00 -15.43
C ARG A 73 -8.45 -5.35 -16.26
N GLU A 74 -8.29 -4.73 -17.42
CA GLU A 74 -7.12 -4.91 -18.27
C GLU A 74 -5.83 -4.51 -17.54
N LEU A 75 -5.84 -3.38 -16.84
CA LEU A 75 -4.70 -2.92 -16.04
C LEU A 75 -4.33 -3.94 -14.96
N MET A 76 -5.31 -4.44 -14.20
CA MET A 76 -5.07 -5.44 -13.15
C MET A 76 -4.52 -6.74 -13.73
N VAL A 77 -5.12 -7.29 -14.77
CA VAL A 77 -4.65 -8.53 -15.42
C VAL A 77 -3.23 -8.40 -15.93
N ARG A 78 -2.89 -7.28 -16.57
CA ARG A 78 -1.53 -7.04 -17.02
C ARG A 78 -0.53 -6.94 -15.88
N LEU A 79 -0.90 -6.25 -14.80
CA LEU A 79 -0.02 -6.13 -13.64
C LEU A 79 0.19 -7.48 -12.94
N GLU A 80 -0.85 -8.28 -12.74
CA GLU A 80 -0.74 -9.64 -12.19
C GLU A 80 0.18 -10.50 -13.04
N ARG A 81 0.04 -10.45 -14.36
CA ARG A 81 0.92 -11.18 -15.29
C ARG A 81 2.38 -10.73 -15.17
N MET A 82 2.63 -9.42 -15.18
CA MET A 82 3.99 -8.88 -15.04
C MET A 82 4.63 -9.29 -13.72
N LEU A 83 3.88 -9.20 -12.62
CA LEU A 83 4.36 -9.61 -11.30
C LEU A 83 4.63 -11.12 -11.22
N SER A 84 3.76 -11.93 -11.80
CA SER A 84 3.95 -13.38 -11.90
C SER A 84 5.25 -13.72 -12.65
N GLU A 85 5.52 -13.04 -13.77
CA GLU A 85 6.73 -13.25 -14.55
C GLU A 85 7.99 -12.79 -13.81
N ILE A 86 7.95 -11.64 -13.14
CA ILE A 86 9.08 -11.10 -12.36
C ILE A 86 9.42 -12.00 -11.17
N THR A 87 8.43 -12.51 -10.47
CA THR A 87 8.62 -13.30 -9.25
C THR A 87 8.80 -14.79 -9.50
N GLY A 88 8.41 -15.27 -10.68
CA GLY A 88 8.35 -16.70 -10.99
C GLY A 88 7.22 -17.45 -10.26
N LEU A 89 6.31 -16.73 -9.60
CA LEU A 89 5.16 -17.31 -8.93
C LEU A 89 3.98 -17.47 -9.90
N PRO A 90 3.25 -18.60 -9.87
CA PRO A 90 2.21 -18.89 -10.86
C PRO A 90 0.94 -18.06 -10.69
N ALA A 91 0.75 -17.44 -9.53
CA ALA A 91 -0.42 -16.64 -9.23
C ALA A 91 -0.06 -15.42 -8.38
N VAL A 92 -0.74 -14.32 -8.64
CA VAL A 92 -0.62 -13.05 -7.92
C VAL A 92 -2.02 -12.54 -7.60
N SER A 93 -2.19 -11.91 -6.46
CA SER A 93 -3.42 -11.20 -6.09
C SER A 93 -3.10 -9.75 -5.76
N LEU A 94 -3.85 -8.82 -6.33
CA LEU A 94 -3.77 -7.39 -6.05
C LEU A 94 -4.77 -6.94 -4.97
N MET A 95 -5.46 -7.87 -4.32
CA MET A 95 -6.49 -7.55 -3.32
C MET A 95 -5.94 -6.95 -2.02
N PRO A 96 -4.80 -7.41 -1.45
CA PRO A 96 -4.24 -6.81 -0.25
C PRO A 96 -3.84 -5.34 -0.48
N ASN A 97 -4.28 -4.44 0.42
CA ASN A 97 -4.03 -3.00 0.31
C ASN A 97 -2.73 -2.52 0.97
N ALA A 98 -2.06 -3.40 1.71
CA ALA A 98 -0.80 -3.10 2.41
C ALA A 98 0.04 -4.36 2.59
N GLY A 99 1.34 -4.20 2.88
CA GLY A 99 2.25 -5.32 3.13
C GLY A 99 1.78 -6.22 4.26
N SER A 100 1.31 -5.66 5.38
CA SER A 100 0.75 -6.41 6.50
C SER A 100 -0.49 -7.23 6.13
N GLN A 101 -1.34 -6.71 5.26
CA GLN A 101 -2.50 -7.44 4.74
C GLN A 101 -2.08 -8.57 3.79
N GLY A 102 -1.00 -8.39 3.04
CA GLY A 102 -0.39 -9.44 2.22
C GLY A 102 0.14 -10.59 3.06
N GLU A 103 0.87 -10.30 4.14
CA GLU A 103 1.34 -11.30 5.10
C GLU A 103 0.18 -12.09 5.71
N TYR A 104 -0.83 -11.39 6.21
CA TYR A 104 -2.01 -12.01 6.79
C TYR A 104 -2.77 -12.88 5.78
N THR A 105 -2.98 -12.38 4.58
CA THR A 105 -3.63 -13.15 3.49
C THR A 105 -2.84 -14.41 3.16
N GLY A 106 -1.50 -14.32 3.06
CA GLY A 106 -0.64 -15.47 2.83
C GLY A 106 -0.79 -16.54 3.91
N LEU A 107 -0.80 -16.15 5.18
CA LEU A 107 -0.99 -17.07 6.29
C LEU A 107 -2.38 -17.71 6.30
N LEU A 108 -3.43 -16.95 6.00
CA LEU A 108 -4.78 -17.49 5.83
C LEU A 108 -4.86 -18.54 4.71
N LEU A 109 -4.19 -18.29 3.58
CA LEU A 109 -4.12 -19.24 2.47
C LEU A 109 -3.40 -20.53 2.87
N ILE A 110 -2.26 -20.42 3.57
CA ILE A 110 -1.50 -21.57 4.09
C ILE A 110 -2.36 -22.38 5.05
N ARG A 111 -3.02 -21.72 5.99
CA ARG A 111 -3.93 -22.36 6.94
C ARG A 111 -5.10 -23.08 6.24
N ALA A 112 -5.74 -22.41 5.29
CA ALA A 112 -6.84 -22.99 4.51
C ALA A 112 -6.37 -24.20 3.69
N TRP A 113 -5.18 -24.14 3.13
CA TRP A 113 -4.57 -25.25 2.39
C TRP A 113 -4.35 -26.46 3.29
N HIS A 114 -3.76 -26.31 4.48
CA HIS A 114 -3.58 -27.39 5.45
C HIS A 114 -4.92 -27.96 5.90
N ALA A 115 -5.89 -27.10 6.21
CA ALA A 115 -7.22 -27.52 6.62
C ALA A 115 -7.93 -28.36 5.52
N SER A 116 -7.79 -27.95 4.25
CA SER A 116 -8.38 -28.69 3.12
C SER A 116 -7.80 -30.11 2.94
N ARG A 117 -6.61 -30.35 3.51
CA ARG A 117 -5.93 -31.66 3.49
C ARG A 117 -6.14 -32.48 4.77
N GLY A 118 -6.96 -32.00 5.70
CA GLY A 118 -7.16 -32.63 6.99
C GLY A 118 -5.98 -32.43 7.97
N GLU A 119 -5.07 -31.51 7.68
CA GLU A 119 -3.87 -31.22 8.48
C GLU A 119 -4.11 -30.02 9.43
N SER A 120 -5.27 -29.92 10.04
CA SER A 120 -5.65 -28.77 10.90
C SER A 120 -4.80 -28.63 12.17
N GLY A 121 -4.05 -29.66 12.55
CA GLY A 121 -3.08 -29.59 13.65
C GLY A 121 -1.74 -28.89 13.29
N ARG A 122 -1.54 -28.48 12.04
CA ARG A 122 -0.38 -27.68 11.62
C ARG A 122 -0.67 -26.19 11.81
N ASP A 123 -0.67 -25.75 13.05
CA ASP A 123 -1.06 -24.40 13.48
C ASP A 123 0.12 -23.57 14.06
N VAL A 124 1.34 -24.12 14.04
CA VAL A 124 2.53 -23.44 14.55
C VAL A 124 3.23 -22.66 13.43
N CYS A 125 3.38 -21.36 13.63
CA CYS A 125 4.15 -20.48 12.76
C CYS A 125 5.51 -20.15 13.39
N LEU A 126 6.61 -20.54 12.74
CA LEU A 126 7.96 -20.22 13.19
C LEU A 126 8.35 -18.82 12.74
N ILE A 127 8.67 -17.95 13.70
CA ILE A 127 8.99 -16.55 13.46
C ILE A 127 10.32 -16.21 14.14
N PRO A 128 11.32 -15.66 13.44
CA PRO A 128 12.56 -15.22 14.06
C PRO A 128 12.29 -14.13 15.11
N ILE A 129 13.02 -14.14 16.21
CA ILE A 129 12.90 -13.13 17.28
C ILE A 129 13.20 -11.71 16.77
N SER A 130 14.01 -11.61 15.73
CA SER A 130 14.37 -10.34 15.05
C SER A 130 13.38 -9.90 13.97
N ALA A 131 12.28 -10.64 13.75
CA ALA A 131 11.29 -10.29 12.75
C ALA A 131 10.57 -8.98 13.09
N HIS A 132 10.09 -8.29 12.05
CA HIS A 132 9.25 -7.12 12.23
C HIS A 132 7.97 -7.49 13.00
N GLY A 133 7.44 -6.55 13.81
CA GLY A 133 6.25 -6.78 14.63
C GLY A 133 4.99 -7.21 13.87
N THR A 134 4.92 -6.94 12.58
CA THR A 134 3.82 -7.38 11.70
C THR A 134 3.77 -8.91 11.57
N ASN A 135 4.92 -9.60 11.56
CA ASN A 135 4.95 -11.04 11.40
C ASN A 135 4.24 -11.80 12.53
N PRO A 136 4.57 -11.58 13.83
CA PRO A 136 3.82 -12.22 14.91
C PRO A 136 2.37 -11.75 14.99
N ALA A 137 2.07 -10.49 14.66
CA ALA A 137 0.70 -9.99 14.63
C ALA A 137 -0.15 -10.70 13.58
N SER A 138 0.33 -10.81 12.34
CA SER A 138 -0.35 -11.52 11.26
C SER A 138 -0.53 -13.01 11.58
N ALA A 139 0.49 -13.65 12.18
CA ALA A 139 0.40 -15.05 12.59
C ALA A 139 -0.64 -15.29 13.69
N ALA A 140 -0.72 -14.39 14.68
CA ALA A 140 -1.71 -14.49 15.74
C ALA A 140 -3.14 -14.27 15.25
N MET A 141 -3.34 -13.44 14.21
CA MET A 141 -4.64 -13.18 13.61
C MET A 141 -5.10 -14.32 12.68
N ALA A 142 -4.18 -15.00 12.03
CA ALA A 142 -4.48 -16.09 11.10
C ALA A 142 -4.82 -17.40 11.83
#